data_c2d53d55ca7ff2cce239c5be79d07db6
#
_entry.id   c2d53d55ca7ff2cce239c5be79d07db6
#
_cell.length_a   1.000
_cell.length_b   1.000
_cell.length_c   1.000
_cell.angle_alpha   90.00
_cell.angle_beta   90.00
_cell.angle_gamma   90.00
#
_symmetry.space_group_name_H-M   'P 1'
#
loop_
_entity.id
_entity.type
_entity.pdbx_description
1 polymer ?
#
loop_
_entity_poly.entity_id
_entity_poly.type
_entity_poly.pdbx_seq_one_letter_code
_entity_poly.pdbx_strand_id
1 'polypeptide(L)'
;NEEAYPLQATFDNCIIDGSFDAGKEAYKGELNLSVDGAASFEYLFNHCVIKTNGSNNDHFKEVLFTNTSPSYRLKGGEKNKYRFDFRPDSLTTLGVGKADIFVTQQYPVDRYGINRLTNDGPDIGAYEFVPKEDETK
;
A
#
# COMPACT_ATOMS: atom_id res chain seq x y z
N ASN A 1 -8.99 30.78 -19.85
CA ASN A 1 -9.13 29.42 -20.39
C ASN A 1 -8.36 28.47 -19.49
N GLU A 2 -9.06 27.73 -18.68
CA GLU A 2 -8.45 26.62 -17.94
C GLU A 2 -8.34 25.44 -18.91
N GLU A 3 -7.12 24.98 -19.16
CA GLU A 3 -6.91 23.77 -19.94
C GLU A 3 -7.02 22.58 -19.00
N ALA A 4 -7.90 21.63 -19.32
CA ALA A 4 -8.06 20.39 -18.60
C ALA A 4 -7.34 19.27 -19.33
N TYR A 5 -6.50 18.53 -18.61
CA TYR A 5 -5.73 17.41 -19.14
C TYR A 5 -6.27 16.09 -18.60
N PRO A 6 -6.35 15.04 -19.42
CA PRO A 6 -6.73 13.71 -18.92
C PRO A 6 -5.67 13.17 -17.96
N LEU A 7 -6.11 12.50 -16.90
CA LEU A 7 -5.27 11.74 -16.01
C LEU A 7 -5.58 10.25 -16.15
N GLN A 8 -4.54 9.45 -16.33
CA GLN A 8 -4.61 8.00 -16.25
C GLN A 8 -3.55 7.52 -15.26
N ALA A 9 -3.97 6.77 -14.26
CA ALA A 9 -3.07 6.26 -13.21
C ALA A 9 -3.47 4.86 -12.77
N THR A 10 -2.48 3.96 -12.69
CA THR A 10 -2.65 2.63 -12.13
C THR A 10 -1.65 2.42 -10.99
N PHE A 11 -2.14 1.91 -9.88
CA PHE A 11 -1.36 1.59 -8.70
C PHE A 11 -1.47 0.09 -8.43
N ASP A 12 -0.37 -0.63 -8.59
CA ASP A 12 -0.31 -2.07 -8.38
C ASP A 12 0.55 -2.39 -7.16
N ASN A 13 0.04 -3.28 -6.28
CA ASN A 13 0.76 -3.79 -5.13
C ASN A 13 1.32 -2.70 -4.20
N CYS A 14 0.59 -1.60 -4.03
CA CYS A 14 1.04 -0.43 -3.28
C CYS A 14 0.48 -0.39 -1.86
N ILE A 15 1.28 0.11 -0.91
CA ILE A 15 0.79 0.56 0.39
C ILE A 15 0.71 2.09 0.36
N ILE A 16 -0.47 2.63 0.66
CA ILE A 16 -0.73 4.07 0.79
C ILE A 16 -1.11 4.32 2.25
N ASP A 17 -0.17 4.84 2.99
CA ASP A 17 -0.24 5.04 4.44
C ASP A 17 0.46 6.32 4.84
N GLY A 18 0.01 6.93 5.92
CA GLY A 18 0.56 8.16 6.45
C GLY A 18 -0.11 8.57 7.76
N SER A 19 -0.08 9.87 8.06
CA SER A 19 -0.51 10.42 9.34
C SER A 19 -1.98 10.84 9.40
N PHE A 20 -2.69 10.86 8.28
CA PHE A 20 -4.10 11.26 8.28
C PHE A 20 -4.99 10.15 8.82
N ASP A 21 -5.95 10.55 9.65
CA ASP A 21 -6.96 9.62 10.14
C ASP A 21 -7.97 9.30 9.05
N ALA A 22 -8.28 8.02 8.90
CA ALA A 22 -9.40 7.58 8.09
C ALA A 22 -10.69 7.91 8.85
N GLY A 23 -11.37 8.99 8.46
CA GLY A 23 -12.64 9.40 9.06
C GLY A 23 -13.78 8.45 8.73
N LYS A 24 -15.02 8.89 8.97
CA LYS A 24 -16.23 8.10 8.67
C LYS A 24 -16.72 8.27 7.23
N GLU A 25 -16.24 9.27 6.53
CA GLU A 25 -16.61 9.55 5.14
C GLU A 25 -15.73 8.73 4.19
N ALA A 26 -16.31 8.31 3.06
CA ALA A 26 -15.55 7.60 2.03
C ALA A 26 -14.35 8.43 1.56
N TYR A 27 -13.23 7.74 1.32
CA TYR A 27 -11.96 8.35 0.88
C TYR A 27 -11.40 9.43 1.81
N LYS A 28 -11.76 9.37 3.09
CA LYS A 28 -11.12 10.20 4.09
C LYS A 28 -9.94 9.45 4.71
N GLY A 29 -8.78 10.08 4.74
CA GLY A 29 -7.52 9.47 5.15
C GLY A 29 -6.41 9.86 4.18
N GLU A 30 -5.63 8.88 3.74
CA GLU A 30 -4.48 9.10 2.85
C GLU A 30 -4.85 9.18 1.36
N LEU A 31 -6.12 9.02 1.01
CA LEU A 31 -6.60 9.12 -0.36
C LEU A 31 -7.66 10.22 -0.48
N ASN A 32 -7.42 11.14 -1.39
CA ASN A 32 -8.41 12.14 -1.81
C ASN A 32 -8.55 12.09 -3.31
N LEU A 33 -9.75 11.76 -3.78
CA LEU A 33 -10.09 11.70 -5.19
C LEU A 33 -11.01 12.86 -5.52
N SER A 34 -10.55 13.76 -6.37
CA SER A 34 -11.31 14.91 -6.83
C SER A 34 -11.21 15.01 -8.34
N VAL A 35 -12.35 15.16 -8.98
CA VAL A 35 -12.45 15.40 -10.43
C VAL A 35 -13.02 16.79 -10.62
N ASP A 36 -12.28 17.62 -11.35
CA ASP A 36 -12.73 18.96 -11.75
C ASP A 36 -12.58 19.11 -13.26
N GLY A 37 -13.65 19.59 -13.89
CA GLY A 37 -13.68 19.84 -15.32
C GLY A 37 -14.09 18.67 -16.19
N ALA A 38 -13.88 18.83 -17.52
CA ALA A 38 -14.37 17.92 -18.57
C ALA A 38 -13.34 16.87 -19.01
N ALA A 39 -12.11 16.90 -18.47
CA ALA A 39 -11.09 15.93 -18.84
C ALA A 39 -11.36 14.56 -18.20
N SER A 40 -10.97 13.50 -18.91
CA SER A 40 -11.11 12.14 -18.38
C SER A 40 -10.20 11.92 -17.18
N PHE A 41 -10.74 11.23 -16.18
CA PHE A 41 -10.01 10.81 -14.99
C PHE A 41 -10.16 9.30 -14.84
N GLU A 42 -9.14 8.57 -15.28
CA GLU A 42 -9.10 7.11 -15.23
C GLU A 42 -8.05 6.68 -14.22
N TYR A 43 -8.46 5.85 -13.27
CA TYR A 43 -7.56 5.33 -12.26
C TYR A 43 -7.95 3.92 -11.85
N LEU A 44 -6.97 3.16 -11.41
CA LEU A 44 -7.14 1.83 -10.86
C LEU A 44 -6.17 1.62 -9.70
N PHE A 45 -6.69 1.13 -8.59
CA PHE A 45 -5.89 0.57 -7.51
C PHE A 45 -6.08 -0.95 -7.53
N ASN A 46 -4.99 -1.68 -7.70
CA ASN A 46 -4.99 -3.13 -7.84
C ASN A 46 -4.11 -3.75 -6.77
N HIS A 47 -4.68 -4.61 -5.91
CA HIS A 47 -3.96 -5.25 -4.80
C HIS A 47 -3.19 -4.24 -3.95
N CYS A 48 -3.87 -3.23 -3.45
CA CYS A 48 -3.29 -2.19 -2.61
C CYS A 48 -3.79 -2.26 -1.17
N VAL A 49 -2.98 -1.80 -0.24
CA VAL A 49 -3.41 -1.44 1.12
C VAL A 49 -3.55 0.07 1.18
N ILE A 50 -4.70 0.59 1.52
CA ILE A 50 -4.96 2.03 1.57
C ILE A 50 -5.55 2.40 2.93
N LYS A 51 -4.88 3.30 3.64
CA LYS A 51 -5.39 3.85 4.90
C LYS A 51 -6.41 4.94 4.61
N THR A 52 -7.61 4.52 4.34
CA THR A 52 -8.75 5.38 4.08
C THR A 52 -10.05 4.60 4.29
N ASN A 53 -11.16 5.29 4.47
CA ASN A 53 -12.47 4.68 4.35
C ASN A 53 -12.77 4.41 2.89
N GLY A 54 -12.91 3.15 2.54
CA GLY A 54 -13.12 2.73 1.18
C GLY A 54 -14.58 2.76 0.75
N SER A 55 -14.77 2.58 -0.53
CA SER A 55 -16.06 2.32 -1.17
C SER A 55 -15.85 1.27 -2.26
N ASN A 56 -16.84 0.41 -2.45
CA ASN A 56 -16.81 -0.57 -3.51
C ASN A 56 -17.15 0.10 -4.85
N ASN A 57 -16.21 0.13 -5.75
CA ASN A 57 -16.41 0.49 -7.15
C ASN A 57 -15.33 -0.15 -8.02
N ASP A 58 -15.47 -0.05 -9.32
CA ASP A 58 -14.60 -0.72 -10.31
C ASP A 58 -13.16 -0.17 -10.36
N HIS A 59 -12.89 0.93 -9.66
CA HIS A 59 -11.55 1.52 -9.56
C HIS A 59 -10.66 0.86 -8.49
N PHE A 60 -11.24 -0.02 -7.68
CA PHE A 60 -10.54 -0.71 -6.60
C PHE A 60 -10.69 -2.22 -6.74
N LYS A 61 -9.61 -2.87 -7.18
CA LYS A 61 -9.56 -4.32 -7.37
C LYS A 61 -8.70 -4.95 -6.27
N GLU A 62 -9.30 -5.85 -5.47
CA GLU A 62 -8.59 -6.52 -4.37
C GLU A 62 -7.86 -5.53 -3.43
N VAL A 63 -8.49 -4.41 -3.14
CA VAL A 63 -7.94 -3.38 -2.25
C VAL A 63 -8.36 -3.65 -0.82
N LEU A 64 -7.38 -3.57 0.07
CA LEU A 64 -7.56 -3.67 1.52
C LEU A 64 -7.61 -2.26 2.11
N PHE A 65 -8.82 -1.80 2.42
CA PHE A 65 -9.01 -0.53 3.12
C PHE A 65 -8.81 -0.72 4.61
N THR A 66 -8.13 0.22 5.24
CA THR A 66 -7.86 0.19 6.68
C THR A 66 -7.97 1.58 7.29
N ASN A 67 -8.34 1.65 8.55
CA ASN A 67 -8.34 2.89 9.33
C ASN A 67 -7.08 3.04 10.21
N THR A 68 -6.21 2.06 10.20
CA THR A 68 -4.95 2.06 10.93
C THR A 68 -3.80 1.72 10.00
N SER A 69 -2.61 2.19 10.31
CA SER A 69 -1.41 1.82 9.57
C SER A 69 -1.10 0.32 9.72
N PRO A 70 -0.57 -0.33 8.68
CA PRO A 70 -0.03 -1.68 8.82
C PRO A 70 1.05 -1.75 9.92
N SER A 71 1.28 -2.95 10.45
CA SER A 71 2.34 -3.18 11.43
C SER A 71 3.70 -3.23 10.75
N TYR A 72 4.51 -2.20 10.98
CA TYR A 72 5.89 -2.13 10.50
C TYR A 72 6.88 -2.45 11.62
N ARG A 73 8.09 -2.87 11.26
CA ARG A 73 9.16 -3.17 12.21
C ARG A 73 9.52 -1.99 13.10
N LEU A 74 9.55 -0.78 12.54
CA LEU A 74 9.82 0.43 13.29
C LEU A 74 8.99 1.58 12.71
N LYS A 75 8.13 2.14 13.52
CA LYS A 75 7.49 3.44 13.28
C LYS A 75 8.24 4.50 14.04
N GLY A 76 8.46 5.66 13.44
CA GLY A 76 9.00 6.82 14.15
C GLY A 76 8.19 7.12 15.42
N GLY A 77 8.80 7.71 16.40
CA GLY A 77 8.21 8.10 17.68
C GLY A 77 9.09 9.10 18.41
N GLU A 78 8.74 9.46 19.63
CA GLU A 78 9.46 10.51 20.38
C GLU A 78 10.98 10.28 20.46
N LYS A 79 11.40 9.03 20.66
CA LYS A 79 12.82 8.65 20.73
C LYS A 79 13.46 8.36 19.37
N ASN A 80 12.64 8.09 18.34
CA ASN A 80 13.06 7.67 17.02
C ASN A 80 12.33 8.44 15.90
N LYS A 81 12.16 9.74 16.09
CA LYS A 81 11.27 10.61 15.28
C LYS A 81 11.48 10.50 13.77
N TYR A 82 12.69 10.21 13.32
CA TYR A 82 13.05 10.11 11.90
C TYR A 82 13.55 8.71 11.51
N ARG A 83 13.32 7.70 12.35
CA ARG A 83 13.76 6.33 12.07
C ARG A 83 12.54 5.48 11.75
N PHE A 84 12.48 5.03 10.52
CA PHE A 84 11.42 4.18 10.03
C PHE A 84 12.00 2.91 9.41
N ASP A 85 11.36 1.79 9.67
CA ASP A 85 11.58 0.54 8.96
C ASP A 85 10.20 0.02 8.53
N PHE A 86 9.87 0.23 7.27
CA PHE A 86 8.56 -0.12 6.71
C PHE A 86 8.44 -1.58 6.27
N ARG A 87 9.40 -2.42 6.64
CA ARG A 87 9.23 -3.87 6.43
C ARG A 87 8.08 -4.38 7.30
N PRO A 88 7.29 -5.38 6.80
CA PRO A 88 6.26 -6.01 7.62
C PRO A 88 6.85 -6.57 8.92
N ASP A 89 6.14 -6.39 10.03
CA ASP A 89 6.61 -6.85 11.34
C ASP A 89 6.31 -8.33 11.60
N SER A 90 5.26 -8.85 10.98
CA SER A 90 4.83 -10.25 11.13
C SER A 90 4.10 -10.76 9.88
N LEU A 91 3.90 -12.07 9.80
CA LEU A 91 3.07 -12.71 8.76
C LEU A 91 1.61 -12.24 8.77
N THR A 92 1.15 -11.68 9.88
CA THR A 92 -0.22 -11.16 10.03
C THR A 92 -0.34 -9.69 9.68
N THR A 93 0.76 -9.03 9.30
CA THR A 93 0.72 -7.65 8.83
C THR A 93 -0.16 -7.56 7.58
N LEU A 94 -1.04 -6.56 7.57
CA LEU A 94 -1.97 -6.35 6.46
C LEU A 94 -1.21 -6.18 5.14
N GLY A 95 -1.58 -6.98 4.14
CA GLY A 95 -0.93 -6.99 2.82
C GLY A 95 0.08 -8.11 2.59
N VAL A 96 0.52 -8.81 3.65
CA VAL A 96 1.41 -9.98 3.50
C VAL A 96 0.69 -11.10 2.74
N GLY A 97 1.31 -11.63 1.70
CA GLY A 97 0.78 -12.67 0.83
C GLY A 97 -0.42 -12.23 -0.02
N LYS A 98 -0.63 -10.94 -0.25
CA LYS A 98 -1.83 -10.39 -0.91
C LYS A 98 -1.56 -9.61 -2.19
N ALA A 99 -0.32 -9.53 -2.64
CA ALA A 99 0.00 -8.84 -3.88
C ALA A 99 -0.46 -9.61 -5.12
N ASP A 100 -0.69 -8.87 -6.20
CA ASP A 100 -0.98 -9.45 -7.51
C ASP A 100 0.24 -10.19 -8.04
N ILE A 101 0.09 -11.49 -8.25
CA ILE A 101 1.18 -12.35 -8.70
C ILE A 101 1.63 -12.04 -10.13
N PHE A 102 0.72 -11.63 -11.00
CA PHE A 102 1.05 -11.32 -12.40
C PHE A 102 1.91 -10.06 -12.51
N VAL A 103 1.61 -9.06 -11.69
CA VAL A 103 2.45 -7.87 -11.55
C VAL A 103 3.79 -8.24 -10.92
N THR A 104 3.76 -9.05 -9.86
CA THR A 104 4.97 -9.48 -9.15
C THR A 104 5.94 -10.25 -10.04
N GLN A 105 5.44 -11.06 -10.98
CA GLN A 105 6.29 -11.77 -11.95
C GLN A 105 7.14 -10.83 -12.82
N GLN A 106 6.69 -9.61 -13.03
CA GLN A 106 7.45 -8.58 -13.76
C GLN A 106 8.51 -7.91 -12.88
N TYR A 107 8.32 -7.94 -11.56
CA TYR A 107 9.20 -7.35 -10.55
C TYR A 107 9.46 -8.34 -9.42
N PRO A 108 10.20 -9.43 -9.69
CA PRO A 108 10.23 -10.60 -8.82
C PRO A 108 11.10 -10.46 -7.56
N VAL A 109 11.71 -9.32 -7.36
CA VAL A 109 12.51 -9.03 -6.17
C VAL A 109 12.04 -7.77 -5.48
N ASP A 110 12.16 -7.74 -4.16
CA ASP A 110 11.86 -6.56 -3.38
C ASP A 110 13.04 -5.57 -3.36
N ARG A 111 12.88 -4.48 -2.60
CA ARG A 111 13.91 -3.45 -2.47
C ARG A 111 15.22 -3.96 -1.85
N TYR A 112 15.18 -5.05 -1.10
CA TYR A 112 16.38 -5.71 -0.52
C TYR A 112 16.89 -6.88 -1.37
N GLY A 113 16.29 -7.13 -2.54
CA GLY A 113 16.65 -8.26 -3.39
C GLY A 113 16.05 -9.59 -2.95
N ILE A 114 15.08 -9.58 -2.04
CA ILE A 114 14.35 -10.79 -1.62
C ILE A 114 13.40 -11.22 -2.74
N ASN A 115 13.42 -12.50 -3.07
CA ASN A 115 12.51 -13.05 -4.07
C ASN A 115 11.07 -13.05 -3.55
N ARG A 116 10.17 -12.37 -4.29
CA ARG A 116 8.75 -12.22 -3.97
C ARG A 116 7.90 -13.44 -4.32
N LEU A 117 8.43 -14.34 -5.14
CA LEU A 117 7.69 -15.49 -5.66
C LEU A 117 7.94 -16.76 -4.84
N THR A 118 8.47 -16.63 -3.64
CA THR A 118 8.70 -17.73 -2.71
C THR A 118 7.65 -17.76 -1.60
N ASN A 119 7.49 -18.90 -0.96
CA ASN A 119 6.61 -19.15 0.18
C ASN A 119 5.10 -18.99 -0.13
N ASP A 120 4.40 -18.27 0.71
CA ASP A 120 2.93 -18.12 0.77
C ASP A 120 2.37 -17.05 -0.17
N GLY A 121 3.16 -16.52 -1.05
CA GLY A 121 2.79 -15.51 -2.04
C GLY A 121 3.43 -14.15 -1.76
N PRO A 122 3.42 -13.26 -2.78
CA PRO A 122 4.07 -11.97 -2.69
C PRO A 122 3.33 -11.01 -1.76
N ASP A 123 4.07 -10.12 -1.13
CA ASP A 123 3.56 -9.11 -0.22
C ASP A 123 3.25 -7.79 -0.95
N ILE A 124 2.18 -7.12 -0.53
CA ILE A 124 1.91 -5.75 -0.97
C ILE A 124 2.94 -4.80 -0.37
N GLY A 125 3.49 -3.93 -1.19
CA GLY A 125 4.44 -2.92 -0.77
C GLY A 125 5.86 -3.16 -1.28
N ALA A 126 6.80 -2.37 -0.75
CA ALA A 126 8.19 -2.35 -1.23
C ALA A 126 9.04 -3.51 -0.71
N TYR A 127 8.55 -4.25 0.28
CA TYR A 127 9.32 -5.24 1.02
C TYR A 127 8.54 -6.53 1.23
N GLU A 128 9.24 -7.65 1.07
CA GLU A 128 8.76 -8.96 1.52
C GLU A 128 8.97 -9.13 3.03
N PHE A 129 8.05 -9.83 3.68
CA PHE A 129 8.22 -10.24 5.05
C PHE A 129 9.39 -11.23 5.16
N VAL A 130 10.30 -10.94 6.05
CA VAL A 130 11.37 -11.86 6.46
C VAL A 130 11.31 -11.99 7.97
N PRO A 131 11.28 -13.19 8.54
CA PRO A 131 11.34 -13.37 9.98
C PRO A 131 12.53 -12.61 10.59
N LYS A 132 12.32 -12.03 11.77
CA LYS A 132 13.44 -11.50 12.54
C LYS A 132 14.34 -12.67 12.90
N GLU A 133 15.63 -12.53 12.70
CA GLU A 133 16.57 -13.48 13.28
C GLU A 133 16.39 -13.44 14.81
N ASP A 134 16.26 -14.62 15.43
CA ASP A 134 16.17 -14.69 16.89
C ASP A 134 17.44 -14.05 17.46
N GLU A 135 17.27 -12.94 18.17
CA GLU A 135 18.35 -12.29 18.94
C GLU A 135 18.77 -13.15 20.15
N THR A 136 18.76 -14.46 19.97
CA THR A 136 19.23 -15.44 20.96
C THR A 136 20.64 -15.89 20.60
N LYS A 137 21.57 -14.98 20.82
CA LYS A 137 22.98 -15.36 21.02
C LYS A 137 23.59 -14.53 22.10
#